data_49534f61ce8474f0944d457e2d9cdc49
#
_entry.id   49534f61ce8474f0944d457e2d9cdc49
#
_cell.length_a   1.000
_cell.length_b   1.000
_cell.length_c   1.000
_cell.angle_alpha   90.00
_cell.angle_beta   90.00
_cell.angle_gamma   90.00
#
_symmetry.space_group_name_H-M   'P 1'
#
loop_
_entity.id
_entity.type
_entity.pdbx_description
1 polymer ?
#
loop_
_entity_poly.entity_id
_entity_poly.type
_entity_poly.pdbx_seq_one_letter_code
_entity_poly.pdbx_strand_id
1 'polypeptide(L)'
;HALAEVERPRLLDGRDDLAARSAAAAFGERRPTLDPVTGGTLFAQLAGYREPLRLAPQLVHPELFGAVLFDEHGMPALIELVPCWRPTQWAGAVVVVDAIAWGGGDQGLLHRWAETDEWPQALLRAVLFRLALHAQHPEATPRTLDGLERAAGLITTLL
;
A
#
# COMPACT_ATOMS: atom_id res chain seq x y z
N HIS A 1 6.84 -15.17 -11.36
CA HIS A 1 6.82 -15.19 -12.83
C HIS A 1 5.42 -15.51 -13.39
N ALA A 2 4.68 -16.49 -12.85
CA ALA A 2 3.39 -16.90 -13.40
C ALA A 2 2.32 -15.78 -13.50
N LEU A 3 2.30 -14.83 -12.59
CA LEU A 3 1.33 -13.71 -12.60
C LEU A 3 1.73 -12.57 -13.54
N ALA A 4 3.00 -12.46 -13.93
CA ALA A 4 3.47 -11.40 -14.83
C ALA A 4 2.97 -11.56 -16.27
N GLU A 5 2.59 -12.78 -16.64
CA GLU A 5 2.12 -13.14 -18.00
C GLU A 5 0.58 -13.13 -18.10
N VAL A 6 -0.11 -12.89 -16.97
CA VAL A 6 -1.57 -12.84 -16.95
C VAL A 6 -2.04 -11.50 -17.51
N GLU A 7 -2.95 -11.53 -18.47
CA GLU A 7 -3.65 -10.32 -18.91
C GLU A 7 -4.50 -9.75 -17.78
N ARG A 8 -4.69 -8.41 -17.83
CA ARG A 8 -5.51 -7.74 -16.81
C ARG A 8 -6.92 -8.34 -16.76
N PRO A 9 -7.34 -8.94 -15.62
CA PRO A 9 -8.64 -9.57 -15.51
C PRO A 9 -9.78 -8.56 -15.60
N ARG A 10 -10.81 -8.86 -16.39
CA ARG A 10 -12.01 -8.01 -16.54
C ARG A 10 -12.76 -7.77 -15.22
N LEU A 11 -12.65 -8.66 -14.25
CA LEU A 11 -13.26 -8.50 -12.92
C LEU A 11 -12.74 -7.27 -12.17
N LEU A 12 -11.62 -6.67 -12.62
CA LEU A 12 -11.07 -5.43 -12.04
C LEU A 12 -11.65 -4.17 -12.68
N ASP A 13 -12.44 -4.30 -13.76
CA ASP A 13 -13.02 -3.16 -14.46
C ASP A 13 -14.18 -2.56 -13.67
N GLY A 14 -14.16 -1.25 -13.51
CA GLY A 14 -15.23 -0.52 -12.82
C GLY A 14 -15.29 -0.74 -11.30
N ARG A 15 -14.29 -1.38 -10.69
CA ARG A 15 -14.25 -1.51 -9.23
C ARG A 15 -14.21 -0.13 -8.57
N ASP A 16 -15.10 0.07 -7.60
CA ASP A 16 -15.19 1.30 -6.79
C ASP A 16 -15.31 1.00 -5.29
N ASP A 17 -14.82 -0.18 -4.85
CA ASP A 17 -14.67 -0.50 -3.44
C ASP A 17 -13.58 0.35 -2.78
N LEU A 18 -13.52 0.32 -1.45
CA LEU A 18 -12.61 1.15 -0.67
C LEU A 18 -11.14 0.93 -1.06
N ALA A 19 -10.71 -0.33 -1.25
CA ALA A 19 -9.34 -0.64 -1.64
C ALA A 19 -9.01 -0.12 -3.05
N ALA A 20 -9.92 -0.29 -4.01
CA ALA A 20 -9.74 0.20 -5.38
C ALA A 20 -9.65 1.74 -5.42
N ARG A 21 -10.54 2.45 -4.70
CA ARG A 21 -10.50 3.92 -4.58
C ARG A 21 -9.21 4.41 -3.95
N SER A 22 -8.78 3.75 -2.86
CA SER A 22 -7.56 4.12 -2.14
C SER A 22 -6.31 3.88 -2.97
N ALA A 23 -6.25 2.77 -3.74
CA ALA A 23 -5.17 2.52 -4.68
C ALA A 23 -5.14 3.58 -5.79
N ALA A 24 -6.28 3.92 -6.40
CA ALA A 24 -6.36 4.96 -7.42
C ALA A 24 -5.90 6.33 -6.88
N ALA A 25 -6.25 6.67 -5.64
CA ALA A 25 -5.80 7.88 -4.97
C ALA A 25 -4.28 7.89 -4.74
N ALA A 26 -3.70 6.78 -4.27
CA ALA A 26 -2.26 6.64 -4.05
C ALA A 26 -1.45 6.82 -5.35
N PHE A 27 -1.98 6.36 -6.48
CA PHE A 27 -1.35 6.51 -7.79
C PHE A 27 -1.67 7.85 -8.50
N GLY A 28 -2.49 8.72 -7.89
CA GLY A 28 -2.84 10.02 -8.45
C GLY A 28 -3.89 9.98 -9.57
N GLU A 29 -4.54 8.84 -9.78
CA GLU A 29 -5.59 8.64 -10.77
C GLU A 29 -6.94 9.19 -10.32
N ARG A 30 -7.09 9.38 -9.02
CA ARG A 30 -8.30 9.91 -8.37
C ARG A 30 -7.93 10.90 -7.27
N ARG A 31 -8.71 11.98 -7.14
CA ARG A 31 -8.64 12.89 -5.99
C ARG A 31 -9.67 12.44 -4.95
N PRO A 32 -9.23 11.87 -3.82
CA PRO A 32 -10.14 11.44 -2.78
C PRO A 32 -10.59 12.63 -1.92
N THR A 33 -11.82 12.54 -1.39
CA THR A 33 -12.22 13.36 -0.25
C THR A 33 -11.85 12.60 1.01
N LEU A 34 -10.87 13.07 1.75
CA LEU A 34 -10.35 12.44 2.96
C LEU A 34 -10.59 13.34 4.16
N ASP A 35 -10.95 12.73 5.29
CA ASP A 35 -11.01 13.44 6.55
C ASP A 35 -9.61 13.90 6.97
N PRO A 36 -9.39 15.23 7.16
CA PRO A 36 -8.10 15.78 7.53
C PRO A 36 -7.51 15.18 8.81
N VAL A 37 -8.37 14.86 9.80
CA VAL A 37 -7.97 14.44 11.14
C VAL A 37 -7.55 12.97 11.18
N THR A 38 -8.11 12.16 10.30
CA THR A 38 -7.83 10.72 10.23
C THR A 38 -6.84 10.34 9.12
N GLY A 39 -6.02 11.30 8.66
CA GLY A 39 -4.92 11.05 7.74
C GLY A 39 -4.96 11.85 6.44
N GLY A 40 -6.06 12.57 6.14
CA GLY A 40 -6.20 13.34 4.92
C GLY A 40 -5.15 14.46 4.79
N THR A 41 -4.80 15.13 5.89
CA THR A 41 -3.74 16.16 5.89
C THR A 41 -2.39 15.56 5.54
N LEU A 42 -2.01 14.47 6.17
CA LEU A 42 -0.75 13.78 5.91
C LEU A 42 -0.70 13.21 4.48
N PHE A 43 -1.81 12.64 4.01
CA PHE A 43 -1.93 12.21 2.61
C PHE A 43 -1.65 13.34 1.64
N ALA A 44 -2.26 14.52 1.84
CA ALA A 44 -2.09 15.67 0.95
C ALA A 44 -0.64 16.17 0.92
N GLN A 45 0.03 16.19 2.05
CA GLN A 45 1.45 16.55 2.16
C GLN A 45 2.33 15.56 1.39
N LEU A 46 2.17 14.26 1.65
CA LEU A 46 2.99 13.23 1.00
C LEU A 46 2.70 13.08 -0.49
N ALA A 47 1.47 13.32 -0.93
CA ALA A 47 1.09 13.24 -2.33
C ALA A 47 1.87 14.19 -3.23
N GLY A 48 2.44 15.26 -2.67
CA GLY A 48 3.31 16.21 -3.38
C GLY A 48 4.67 15.62 -3.78
N TYR A 49 5.13 14.56 -3.14
CA TYR A 49 6.42 13.89 -3.45
C TYR A 49 6.29 12.80 -4.52
N ARG A 50 5.11 12.61 -5.11
CA ARG A 50 4.93 11.61 -6.16
C ARG A 50 5.67 12.01 -7.43
N GLU A 51 6.50 11.10 -7.90
CA GLU A 51 7.14 11.14 -9.21
C GLU A 51 6.50 10.11 -10.16
N PRO A 52 6.67 10.23 -11.47
CA PRO A 52 6.23 9.20 -12.41
C PRO A 52 6.82 7.83 -12.07
N LEU A 53 6.00 6.79 -12.06
CA LEU A 53 6.40 5.41 -11.80
C LEU A 53 6.40 4.63 -13.11
N ARG A 54 7.51 3.94 -13.43
CA ARG A 54 7.70 3.19 -14.68
C ARG A 54 7.54 1.68 -14.52
N LEU A 55 7.33 1.22 -13.29
CA LEU A 55 7.17 -0.19 -12.96
C LEU A 55 5.93 -0.78 -13.65
N ALA A 56 6.10 -1.93 -14.29
CA ALA A 56 5.00 -2.61 -14.98
C ALA A 56 3.96 -3.14 -13.98
N PRO A 57 2.67 -2.91 -14.22
CA PRO A 57 1.61 -3.45 -13.38
C PRO A 57 1.35 -4.91 -13.74
N GLN A 58 0.95 -5.70 -12.74
CA GLN A 58 0.44 -7.06 -12.87
C GLN A 58 -0.66 -7.32 -11.83
N LEU A 59 -1.21 -8.51 -11.81
CA LEU A 59 -2.13 -8.93 -10.76
C LEU A 59 -1.38 -9.06 -9.44
N VAL A 60 -1.79 -8.29 -8.42
CA VAL A 60 -1.19 -8.28 -7.07
C VAL A 60 -2.28 -8.27 -6.00
N HIS A 61 -1.88 -8.53 -4.78
CA HIS A 61 -2.72 -8.44 -3.59
C HIS A 61 -2.11 -7.41 -2.61
N PRO A 62 -2.71 -6.24 -2.40
CA PRO A 62 -2.14 -5.20 -1.54
C PRO A 62 -2.34 -5.44 -0.04
N GLU A 63 -3.16 -6.42 0.35
CA GLU A 63 -3.51 -6.68 1.76
C GLU A 63 -2.98 -8.03 2.24
N LEU A 64 -1.74 -8.35 1.89
CA LEU A 64 -1.10 -9.62 2.29
C LEU A 64 -0.79 -9.69 3.79
N PHE A 65 -0.52 -8.54 4.42
CA PHE A 65 -0.23 -8.51 5.85
C PHE A 65 -1.49 -8.89 6.64
N GLY A 66 -1.42 -10.03 7.33
CA GLY A 66 -2.56 -10.60 8.06
C GLY A 66 -3.51 -11.46 7.23
N ALA A 67 -3.40 -11.46 5.89
CA ALA A 67 -4.21 -12.33 5.02
C ALA A 67 -3.51 -13.65 4.65
N VAL A 68 -2.24 -13.82 5.02
CA VAL A 68 -1.47 -15.05 4.80
C VAL A 68 -1.31 -15.80 6.10
N LEU A 69 -1.78 -17.04 6.12
CA LEU A 69 -1.54 -18.01 7.20
C LEU A 69 -0.50 -19.02 6.76
N PHE A 70 0.21 -19.58 7.70
CA PHE A 70 1.17 -20.66 7.46
C PHE A 70 0.73 -21.91 8.23
N ASP A 71 0.80 -23.06 7.60
CA ASP A 71 0.59 -24.33 8.28
C ASP A 71 1.82 -24.73 9.12
N GLU A 72 1.76 -25.88 9.78
CA GLU A 72 2.86 -26.42 10.60
C GLU A 72 4.12 -26.74 9.79
N HIS A 73 4.02 -26.85 8.46
CA HIS A 73 5.15 -27.08 7.54
C HIS A 73 5.65 -25.78 6.88
N GLY A 74 5.05 -24.63 7.23
CA GLY A 74 5.40 -23.32 6.67
C GLY A 74 4.81 -23.05 5.28
N MET A 75 3.81 -23.85 4.85
CA MET A 75 3.13 -23.60 3.58
C MET A 75 2.13 -22.45 3.73
N PRO A 76 2.21 -21.42 2.86
CA PRO A 76 1.32 -20.28 2.93
C PRO A 76 -0.06 -20.61 2.37
N ALA A 77 -1.09 -20.11 3.04
CA ALA A 77 -2.48 -20.09 2.58
C ALA A 77 -3.02 -18.66 2.63
N LEU A 78 -3.70 -18.25 1.57
CA LEU A 78 -4.35 -16.95 1.51
C LEU A 78 -5.80 -17.11 1.97
N ILE A 79 -6.21 -16.35 2.98
CA ILE A 79 -7.57 -16.43 3.56
C ILE A 79 -8.55 -15.44 2.94
N GLU A 80 -8.05 -14.42 2.26
CA GLU A 80 -8.84 -13.41 1.57
C GLU A 80 -8.12 -12.98 0.29
N LEU A 81 -8.86 -12.62 -0.75
CA LEU A 81 -8.31 -12.13 -2.00
C LEU A 81 -8.88 -10.75 -2.34
N VAL A 82 -8.02 -9.74 -2.25
CA VAL A 82 -8.29 -8.37 -2.72
C VAL A 82 -7.40 -8.10 -3.95
N PRO A 83 -7.84 -8.47 -5.17
CA PRO A 83 -7.00 -8.34 -6.36
C PRO A 83 -6.86 -6.89 -6.79
N CYS A 84 -5.66 -6.51 -7.28
CA CYS A 84 -5.36 -5.19 -7.79
C CYS A 84 -4.43 -5.29 -9.01
N TRP A 85 -4.51 -4.34 -9.94
CA TRP A 85 -3.61 -4.27 -11.09
C TRP A 85 -2.58 -3.17 -10.86
N ARG A 86 -1.45 -3.54 -10.26
CA ARG A 86 -0.40 -2.61 -9.80
C ARG A 86 0.97 -3.29 -9.84
N PRO A 87 2.08 -2.52 -9.73
CA PRO A 87 3.40 -3.11 -9.63
C PRO A 87 3.56 -4.02 -8.41
N THR A 88 4.30 -5.13 -8.55
CA THR A 88 4.62 -6.04 -7.44
C THR A 88 5.43 -5.35 -6.35
N GLN A 89 6.31 -4.44 -6.72
CA GLN A 89 7.10 -3.63 -5.80
C GLN A 89 6.20 -2.83 -4.85
N TRP A 90 5.12 -2.26 -5.37
CA TRP A 90 4.14 -1.57 -4.54
C TRP A 90 3.43 -2.52 -3.56
N ALA A 91 3.02 -3.70 -4.01
CA ALA A 91 2.38 -4.67 -3.11
C ALA A 91 3.33 -5.12 -1.99
N GLY A 92 4.61 -5.34 -2.31
CA GLY A 92 5.66 -5.61 -1.33
C GLY A 92 5.88 -4.42 -0.38
N ALA A 93 5.85 -3.20 -0.90
CA ALA A 93 5.96 -1.98 -0.10
C ALA A 93 4.79 -1.80 0.87
N VAL A 94 3.56 -2.21 0.48
CA VAL A 94 2.41 -2.22 1.40
C VAL A 94 2.66 -3.14 2.58
N VAL A 95 3.20 -4.35 2.36
CA VAL A 95 3.56 -5.27 3.46
C VAL A 95 4.58 -4.64 4.40
N VAL A 96 5.57 -3.92 3.86
CA VAL A 96 6.58 -3.21 4.68
C VAL A 96 5.94 -2.09 5.51
N VAL A 97 5.08 -1.29 4.90
CA VAL A 97 4.33 -0.23 5.62
C VAL A 97 3.49 -0.83 6.74
N ASP A 98 2.77 -1.92 6.48
CA ASP A 98 1.93 -2.58 7.47
C ASP A 98 2.75 -3.17 8.61
N ALA A 99 3.88 -3.81 8.30
CA ALA A 99 4.79 -4.34 9.30
C ALA A 99 5.35 -3.24 10.23
N ILE A 100 5.71 -2.08 9.68
CA ILE A 100 6.19 -0.94 10.47
C ILE A 100 5.05 -0.31 11.26
N ALA A 101 3.88 -0.12 10.64
CA ALA A 101 2.76 0.56 11.27
C ALA A 101 2.16 -0.25 12.42
N TRP A 102 1.97 -1.55 12.22
CA TRP A 102 1.18 -2.39 13.12
C TRP A 102 1.87 -3.69 13.55
N GLY A 103 2.86 -4.17 12.79
CA GLY A 103 3.52 -5.45 13.03
C GLY A 103 4.76 -5.38 13.93
N GLY A 104 5.12 -4.19 14.44
CA GLY A 104 6.33 -4.02 15.25
C GLY A 104 7.64 -4.11 14.46
N GLY A 105 7.57 -4.05 13.13
CA GLY A 105 8.74 -4.03 12.25
C GLY A 105 9.59 -2.78 12.47
N ASP A 106 10.91 -2.92 12.33
CA ASP A 106 11.85 -1.81 12.43
C ASP A 106 12.12 -1.13 11.08
N GLN A 107 12.82 0.00 11.14
CA GLN A 107 13.17 0.78 9.95
C GLN A 107 14.07 0.03 8.96
N GLY A 108 14.79 -1.03 9.37
CA GLY A 108 15.62 -1.85 8.49
C GLY A 108 14.84 -2.49 7.36
N LEU A 109 13.52 -2.70 7.56
CA LEU A 109 12.64 -3.20 6.50
C LEU A 109 12.57 -2.29 5.28
N LEU A 110 12.71 -0.97 5.45
CA LEU A 110 12.69 -0.01 4.33
C LEU A 110 13.87 -0.20 3.37
N HIS A 111 15.00 -0.71 3.89
CA HIS A 111 16.23 -0.89 3.12
C HIS A 111 16.40 -2.30 2.57
N ARG A 112 15.55 -3.24 2.97
CA ARG A 112 15.67 -4.65 2.58
C ARG A 112 15.60 -4.88 1.07
N TRP A 113 14.89 -4.01 0.37
CA TRP A 113 14.72 -4.03 -1.09
C TRP A 113 15.19 -2.74 -1.75
N ALA A 114 16.16 -2.04 -1.16
CA ALA A 114 16.67 -0.76 -1.66
C ALA A 114 17.25 -0.85 -3.09
N GLU A 115 17.74 -2.02 -3.48
CA GLU A 115 18.23 -2.31 -4.85
C GLU A 115 17.08 -2.45 -5.88
N THR A 116 15.83 -2.44 -5.43
CA THR A 116 14.67 -2.53 -6.32
C THR A 116 14.42 -1.17 -6.97
N ASP A 117 14.27 -1.16 -8.29
CA ASP A 117 13.97 0.06 -9.03
C ASP A 117 12.76 0.80 -8.45
N GLU A 118 12.89 2.12 -8.33
CA GLU A 118 11.83 3.03 -7.86
C GLU A 118 11.24 2.65 -6.48
N TRP A 119 12.02 1.93 -5.64
CA TRP A 119 11.57 1.47 -4.33
C TRP A 119 11.05 2.59 -3.41
N PRO A 120 11.69 3.77 -3.28
CA PRO A 120 11.15 4.88 -2.50
C PRO A 120 9.78 5.34 -2.99
N GLN A 121 9.57 5.36 -4.29
CA GLN A 121 8.27 5.72 -4.89
C GLN A 121 7.21 4.63 -4.70
N ALA A 122 7.60 3.36 -4.62
CA ALA A 122 6.70 2.27 -4.25
C ALA A 122 6.26 2.38 -2.78
N LEU A 123 7.19 2.66 -1.87
CA LEU A 123 6.92 2.91 -0.44
C LEU A 123 6.01 4.13 -0.24
N LEU A 124 6.25 5.22 -0.95
CA LEU A 124 5.39 6.41 -0.90
C LEU A 124 3.95 6.06 -1.29
N ARG A 125 3.75 5.33 -2.38
CA ARG A 125 2.40 4.92 -2.80
C ARG A 125 1.75 3.93 -1.84
N ALA A 126 2.55 3.11 -1.18
CA ALA A 126 2.05 2.18 -0.17
C ALA A 126 1.51 2.93 1.06
N VAL A 127 2.25 3.90 1.59
CA VAL A 127 1.77 4.71 2.71
C VAL A 127 0.59 5.60 2.32
N LEU A 128 0.58 6.18 1.11
CA LEU A 128 -0.57 6.92 0.57
C LEU A 128 -1.81 6.03 0.46
N PHE A 129 -1.65 4.79 0.01
CA PHE A 129 -2.74 3.82 -0.04
C PHE A 129 -3.36 3.57 1.34
N ARG A 130 -2.52 3.31 2.34
CA ARG A 130 -2.97 3.07 3.71
C ARG A 130 -3.60 4.31 4.35
N LEU A 131 -3.05 5.49 4.12
CA LEU A 131 -3.64 6.74 4.60
C LEU A 131 -5.02 7.01 3.96
N ALA A 132 -5.14 6.78 2.63
CA ALA A 132 -6.41 6.95 1.95
C ALA A 132 -7.45 5.93 2.42
N LEU A 133 -7.05 4.68 2.64
CA LEU A 133 -7.92 3.63 3.15
C LEU A 133 -8.37 3.94 4.58
N HIS A 134 -7.45 4.34 5.44
CA HIS A 134 -7.73 4.70 6.82
C HIS A 134 -8.68 5.91 6.90
N ALA A 135 -8.36 7.01 6.20
CA ALA A 135 -9.17 8.23 6.26
C ALA A 135 -10.58 8.10 5.65
N GLN A 136 -10.86 7.03 4.92
CA GLN A 136 -12.19 6.71 4.39
C GLN A 136 -12.92 5.63 5.21
N HIS A 137 -12.24 5.01 6.19
CA HIS A 137 -12.85 3.96 7.00
C HIS A 137 -13.79 4.58 8.05
N PRO A 138 -15.03 4.08 8.21
CA PRO A 138 -16.01 4.69 9.13
C PRO A 138 -15.59 4.63 10.62
N GLU A 139 -14.72 3.70 10.97
CA GLU A 139 -14.21 3.53 12.34
C GLU A 139 -12.82 4.16 12.55
N ALA A 140 -12.32 4.93 11.57
CA ALA A 140 -11.02 5.57 11.67
C ALA A 140 -11.01 6.61 12.80
N THR A 141 -9.94 6.61 13.58
CA THR A 141 -9.71 7.57 14.64
C THR A 141 -8.31 8.15 14.54
N PRO A 142 -8.03 9.35 15.08
CA PRO A 142 -6.67 9.89 15.11
C PRO A 142 -5.68 8.93 15.80
N ARG A 143 -6.13 8.24 16.85
CA ARG A 143 -5.28 7.30 17.60
C ARG A 143 -4.85 6.08 16.77
N THR A 144 -5.68 5.64 15.83
CA THR A 144 -5.32 4.52 14.95
C THR A 144 -4.39 4.92 13.81
N LEU A 145 -4.10 6.23 13.67
CA LEU A 145 -3.19 6.81 12.68
C LEU A 145 -1.71 6.74 13.10
N ASP A 146 -1.40 6.65 14.41
CA ASP A 146 -0.03 6.77 14.97
C ASP A 146 1.00 5.88 14.25
N GLY A 147 0.62 4.65 13.92
CA GLY A 147 1.48 3.71 13.20
C GLY A 147 1.81 4.17 11.78
N LEU A 148 0.81 4.71 11.08
CA LEU A 148 0.99 5.25 9.72
C LEU A 148 1.80 6.55 9.73
N GLU A 149 1.65 7.41 10.72
CA GLU A 149 2.44 8.63 10.90
C GLU A 149 3.93 8.27 11.09
N ARG A 150 4.22 7.24 11.90
CA ARG A 150 5.58 6.74 12.08
C ARG A 150 6.15 6.20 10.75
N ALA A 151 5.41 5.36 10.04
CA ALA A 151 5.84 4.82 8.75
C ALA A 151 6.06 5.94 7.73
N ALA A 152 5.17 6.91 7.65
CA ALA A 152 5.26 8.08 6.79
C ALA A 152 6.52 8.92 7.08
N GLY A 153 6.80 9.19 8.35
CA GLY A 153 8.00 9.92 8.77
C GLY A 153 9.29 9.24 8.31
N LEU A 154 9.37 7.92 8.47
CA LEU A 154 10.53 7.13 8.03
C LEU A 154 10.67 7.14 6.50
N ILE A 155 9.56 6.96 5.76
CA ILE A 155 9.58 6.93 4.29
C ILE A 155 9.97 8.29 3.71
N THR A 156 9.54 9.39 4.32
CA THR A 156 9.89 10.74 3.86
C THR A 156 11.41 10.98 3.84
N THR A 157 12.17 10.28 4.66
CA THR A 157 13.65 10.40 4.67
C THR A 157 14.32 9.74 3.46
N LEU A 158 13.57 8.99 2.66
CA LEU A 158 14.06 8.28 1.46
C LEU A 158 13.68 8.99 0.15
N LEU A 159 12.84 10.01 0.22
CA LEU A 159 12.34 10.78 -0.92
C LEU A 159 13.20 12.01 -1.17
#